data_128a0e49afbbecf21ffd5470aa8e5cfd
#
_entry.id   128a0e49afbbecf21ffd5470aa8e5cfd
#
_cell.length_a   1.000
_cell.length_b   1.000
_cell.length_c   1.000
_cell.angle_alpha   90.00
_cell.angle_beta   90.00
_cell.angle_gamma   90.00
#
_symmetry.space_group_name_H-M   'P 1'
#
loop_
_entity.id
_entity.type
_entity.pdbx_description
1 polymer ?
#
loop_
_entity_poly.entity_id
_entity_poly.type
_entity_poly.pdbx_seq_one_letter_code
_entity_poly.pdbx_strand_id
1 'polypeptide(L)'
;MSAASKKSLHNKIALVAGATRGAGRGIAIALGEAGATVYCTGRSSIKSSAKRSDTPGLRETIEETATLVTAAGGRGIPVRVDHTIPADVKKLVTRIQRQHHRLDILVNDVWGGDSLTEWSKPFWKVDLSNGLQMLKQAVHSHIITAHYAAPLLLAKPARAREHPIILEITDGDAFYYRGNLFYDLVKISVIRLAFAMSRELRKRGVVSVALTPGFLRSERVLDHFKVTEATWKAVGKRKNKKKNSGDQNDAPSDFMVSESPRFIGRAVVALATDPKVMEKTGRVFSTWNLAREYNFTDLDGTQPHWGNYARKRYGKYKICDDTFYSYWTPGLIDLVFPDWF
;
A
#
# COMPACT_ATOMS: atom_id res chain seq x y z
N MET A 1 34.81 -6.76 -17.48
CA MET A 1 33.66 -5.87 -17.21
C MET A 1 32.45 -6.75 -17.09
N SER A 2 31.93 -6.96 -15.85
CA SER A 2 30.70 -7.72 -15.61
C SER A 2 29.54 -6.96 -16.24
N ALA A 3 28.79 -7.60 -17.14
CA ALA A 3 27.55 -7.03 -17.66
C ALA A 3 26.61 -6.75 -16.45
N ALA A 4 26.37 -5.48 -16.15
CA ALA A 4 25.44 -5.09 -15.10
C ALA A 4 24.11 -5.77 -15.38
N SER A 5 23.67 -6.67 -14.51
CA SER A 5 22.40 -7.36 -14.63
C SER A 5 21.29 -6.33 -14.85
N LYS A 6 20.56 -6.45 -15.95
CA LYS A 6 19.47 -5.53 -16.31
C LYS A 6 18.43 -5.55 -15.19
N LYS A 7 18.19 -4.41 -14.57
CA LYS A 7 17.20 -4.27 -13.49
C LYS A 7 15.80 -4.73 -13.95
N SER A 8 15.11 -5.48 -13.10
CA SER A 8 13.87 -6.21 -13.45
C SER A 8 12.71 -5.33 -13.93
N LEU A 9 12.64 -4.07 -13.47
CA LEU A 9 11.64 -3.08 -13.86
C LEU A 9 12.21 -1.94 -14.71
N HIS A 10 13.37 -2.17 -15.37
CA HIS A 10 13.93 -1.19 -16.29
C HIS A 10 12.92 -0.83 -17.39
N ASN A 11 12.75 0.46 -17.67
CA ASN A 11 11.77 1.02 -18.60
C ASN A 11 10.29 0.85 -18.18
N LYS A 12 9.98 0.40 -16.97
CA LYS A 12 8.61 0.40 -16.45
C LYS A 12 8.27 1.76 -15.86
N ILE A 13 7.01 2.19 -16.06
CA ILE A 13 6.45 3.42 -15.55
C ILE A 13 5.50 3.09 -14.40
N ALA A 14 5.80 3.61 -13.23
CA ALA A 14 5.01 3.41 -12.02
C ALA A 14 4.43 4.73 -11.50
N LEU A 15 3.19 4.68 -11.03
CA LEU A 15 2.55 5.74 -10.27
C LEU A 15 2.28 5.23 -8.85
N VAL A 16 2.84 5.90 -7.84
CA VAL A 16 2.56 5.65 -6.44
C VAL A 16 1.78 6.81 -5.85
N ALA A 17 0.49 6.61 -5.65
CA ALA A 17 -0.40 7.54 -4.98
C ALA A 17 -0.24 7.36 -3.46
N GLY A 18 0.19 8.41 -2.76
CA GLY A 18 0.51 8.34 -1.34
C GLY A 18 1.99 8.05 -1.03
N ALA A 19 2.91 8.45 -1.91
CA ALA A 19 4.35 8.16 -1.82
C ALA A 19 5.13 9.01 -0.81
N THR A 20 4.47 9.76 0.08
CA THR A 20 5.16 10.70 0.98
C THR A 20 5.94 9.98 2.07
N ARG A 21 5.36 8.94 2.68
CA ARG A 21 5.90 8.20 3.84
C ARG A 21 5.35 6.77 3.90
N GLY A 22 5.81 5.99 4.89
CA GLY A 22 5.28 4.67 5.19
C GLY A 22 5.37 3.71 4.02
N ALA A 23 4.31 2.93 3.80
CA ALA A 23 4.25 1.91 2.75
C ALA A 23 4.52 2.51 1.37
N GLY A 24 3.83 3.58 0.99
CA GLY A 24 3.99 4.20 -0.33
C GLY A 24 5.40 4.71 -0.61
N ARG A 25 6.08 5.30 0.39
CA ARG A 25 7.50 5.69 0.27
C ARG A 25 8.39 4.46 0.07
N GLY A 26 8.21 3.42 0.90
CA GLY A 26 8.98 2.18 0.79
C GLY A 26 8.78 1.47 -0.54
N ILE A 27 7.54 1.43 -1.04
CA ILE A 27 7.18 0.88 -2.35
C ILE A 27 7.86 1.68 -3.47
N ALA A 28 7.78 3.02 -3.43
CA ALA A 28 8.39 3.88 -4.45
C ALA A 28 9.90 3.63 -4.55
N ILE A 29 10.59 3.55 -3.41
CA ILE A 29 12.04 3.30 -3.36
C ILE A 29 12.36 1.90 -3.90
N ALA A 30 11.61 0.85 -3.53
CA ALA A 30 11.84 -0.51 -4.01
C ALA A 30 11.63 -0.63 -5.54
N LEU A 31 10.62 0.05 -6.09
CA LEU A 31 10.43 0.16 -7.54
C LEU A 31 11.62 0.85 -8.22
N GLY A 32 12.20 1.88 -7.57
CA GLY A 32 13.42 2.54 -8.02
C GLY A 32 14.63 1.61 -8.00
N GLU A 33 14.84 0.82 -6.96
CA GLU A 33 15.87 -0.22 -6.89
C GLU A 33 15.78 -1.20 -8.05
N ALA A 34 14.54 -1.58 -8.41
CA ALA A 34 14.27 -2.43 -9.55
C ALA A 34 14.41 -1.71 -10.92
N GLY A 35 14.68 -0.40 -10.94
CA GLY A 35 14.98 0.38 -12.15
C GLY A 35 13.81 1.08 -12.80
N ALA A 36 12.65 1.18 -12.14
CA ALA A 36 11.49 1.85 -12.68
C ALA A 36 11.63 3.38 -12.70
N THR A 37 10.86 4.03 -13.59
CA THR A 37 10.52 5.45 -13.47
C THR A 37 9.28 5.56 -12.58
N VAL A 38 9.40 6.26 -11.44
CA VAL A 38 8.35 6.30 -10.40
C VAL A 38 7.84 7.73 -10.22
N TYR A 39 6.56 7.94 -10.48
CA TYR A 39 5.84 9.15 -10.08
C TYR A 39 5.49 9.06 -8.60
N CYS A 40 6.19 9.83 -7.78
CA CYS A 40 5.97 9.94 -6.33
C CYS A 40 4.95 11.03 -6.07
N THR A 41 3.71 10.67 -5.70
CA THR A 41 2.63 11.64 -5.58
C THR A 41 2.02 11.68 -4.18
N GLY A 42 1.52 12.86 -3.81
CA GLY A 42 0.93 13.15 -2.50
C GLY A 42 0.78 14.65 -2.29
N ARG A 43 0.23 15.03 -1.15
CA ARG A 43 -0.03 16.44 -0.80
C ARG A 43 1.17 17.14 -0.18
N SER A 44 1.98 16.40 0.59
CA SER A 44 3.13 16.96 1.31
C SER A 44 4.30 17.20 0.36
N SER A 45 4.66 18.47 0.15
CA SER A 45 5.68 18.93 -0.79
C SER A 45 6.48 20.09 -0.19
N ILE A 46 7.76 20.18 -0.53
CA ILE A 46 8.64 21.31 -0.15
C ILE A 46 8.08 22.64 -0.68
N LYS A 47 7.40 22.62 -1.83
CA LYS A 47 6.83 23.80 -2.49
C LYS A 47 5.53 24.30 -1.86
N SER A 48 4.97 23.58 -0.90
CA SER A 48 3.76 24.02 -0.19
C SER A 48 4.15 25.09 0.83
N SER A 49 3.82 26.34 0.56
CA SER A 49 4.20 27.52 1.36
C SER A 49 3.59 27.58 2.76
N ALA A 50 2.58 26.77 3.05
CA ALA A 50 1.86 26.85 4.32
C ALA A 50 2.11 25.65 5.26
N LYS A 51 2.37 24.46 4.75
CA LYS A 51 2.62 23.25 5.60
C LYS A 51 3.40 22.25 4.78
N ARG A 52 4.61 21.89 5.21
CA ARG A 52 5.39 20.77 4.63
C ARG A 52 4.63 19.44 4.68
N SER A 53 3.73 19.31 5.65
CA SER A 53 2.86 18.15 5.85
C SER A 53 1.50 18.62 6.35
N ASP A 54 0.42 18.05 5.84
CA ASP A 54 -0.93 18.24 6.38
C ASP A 54 -1.11 17.59 7.77
N THR A 55 -0.13 16.80 8.22
CA THR A 55 -0.09 16.20 9.54
C THR A 55 0.98 16.89 10.38
N PRO A 56 0.61 17.51 11.53
CA PRO A 56 1.58 18.18 12.42
C PRO A 56 2.72 17.23 12.82
N GLY A 57 3.95 17.73 12.82
CA GLY A 57 5.15 17.00 13.24
C GLY A 57 5.79 16.09 12.20
N LEU A 58 5.16 15.84 11.05
CA LEU A 58 5.73 15.03 9.99
C LEU A 58 6.49 15.90 8.98
N ARG A 59 7.69 15.46 8.59
CA ARG A 59 8.65 16.23 7.78
C ARG A 59 8.83 15.69 6.36
N GLU A 60 8.38 14.47 6.09
CA GLU A 60 8.58 13.76 4.84
C GLU A 60 7.84 14.45 3.68
N THR A 61 8.48 14.46 2.52
CA THR A 61 7.93 15.04 1.30
C THR A 61 8.05 14.09 0.12
N ILE A 62 7.25 14.34 -0.92
CA ILE A 62 7.33 13.58 -2.19
C ILE A 62 8.66 13.83 -2.91
N GLU A 63 9.26 15.01 -2.75
CA GLU A 63 10.56 15.34 -3.35
C GLU A 63 11.68 14.52 -2.72
N GLU A 64 11.67 14.38 -1.39
CA GLU A 64 12.61 13.51 -0.69
C GLU A 64 12.47 12.05 -1.14
N THR A 65 11.23 11.55 -1.24
CA THR A 65 10.98 10.20 -1.76
C THR A 65 11.51 10.04 -3.18
N ALA A 66 11.27 11.01 -4.06
CA ALA A 66 11.78 10.96 -5.44
C ALA A 66 13.32 10.97 -5.50
N THR A 67 13.98 11.70 -4.61
CA THR A 67 15.44 11.69 -4.47
C THR A 67 15.93 10.30 -4.06
N LEU A 68 15.28 9.67 -3.07
CA LEU A 68 15.62 8.31 -2.63
C LEU A 68 15.40 7.25 -3.72
N VAL A 69 14.33 7.37 -4.51
CA VAL A 69 14.08 6.52 -5.69
C VAL A 69 15.23 6.63 -6.69
N THR A 70 15.70 7.86 -6.95
CA THR A 70 16.80 8.11 -7.89
C THR A 70 18.11 7.58 -7.34
N ALA A 71 18.41 7.81 -6.07
CA ALA A 71 19.59 7.29 -5.40
C ALA A 71 19.61 5.74 -5.38
N ALA A 72 18.45 5.09 -5.32
CA ALA A 72 18.30 3.64 -5.42
C ALA A 72 18.54 3.10 -6.86
N GLY A 73 18.63 3.99 -7.86
CA GLY A 73 18.98 3.65 -9.24
C GLY A 73 17.79 3.53 -10.20
N GLY A 74 16.64 4.07 -9.82
CA GLY A 74 15.50 4.34 -10.69
C GLY A 74 15.47 5.80 -11.14
N ARG A 75 14.28 6.28 -11.50
CA ARG A 75 14.03 7.69 -11.80
C ARG A 75 12.82 8.17 -11.00
N GLY A 76 13.03 8.93 -9.94
CA GLY A 76 11.96 9.51 -9.12
C GLY A 76 11.45 10.82 -9.73
N ILE A 77 10.13 10.98 -9.84
CA ILE A 77 9.47 12.18 -10.35
C ILE A 77 8.45 12.64 -9.32
N PRO A 78 8.71 13.70 -8.53
CA PRO A 78 7.76 14.21 -7.57
C PRO A 78 6.66 15.02 -8.28
N VAL A 79 5.40 14.75 -7.94
CA VAL A 79 4.26 15.53 -8.42
C VAL A 79 3.27 15.73 -7.28
N ARG A 80 3.05 17.00 -6.87
CA ARG A 80 2.06 17.32 -5.85
C ARG A 80 0.67 17.10 -6.42
N VAL A 81 -0.11 16.24 -5.77
CA VAL A 81 -1.48 15.87 -6.17
C VAL A 81 -2.32 15.64 -4.93
N ASP A 82 -3.50 16.20 -4.89
CA ASP A 82 -4.57 15.73 -4.01
C ASP A 82 -5.43 14.71 -4.77
N HIS A 83 -5.29 13.45 -4.41
CA HIS A 83 -6.00 12.34 -5.07
C HIS A 83 -7.51 12.33 -4.79
N THR A 84 -8.00 13.17 -3.89
CA THR A 84 -9.44 13.38 -3.67
C THR A 84 -10.06 14.39 -4.66
N ILE A 85 -9.20 15.06 -5.47
CA ILE A 85 -9.61 16.07 -6.44
C ILE A 85 -9.47 15.50 -7.87
N PRO A 86 -10.57 15.17 -8.57
CA PRO A 86 -10.51 14.57 -9.91
C PRO A 86 -9.68 15.38 -10.92
N ALA A 87 -9.76 16.71 -10.86
CA ALA A 87 -9.02 17.58 -11.78
C ALA A 87 -7.50 17.46 -11.60
N ASP A 88 -7.01 17.29 -10.37
CA ASP A 88 -5.59 17.14 -10.08
C ASP A 88 -5.07 15.79 -10.59
N VAL A 89 -5.84 14.72 -10.36
CA VAL A 89 -5.51 13.38 -10.87
C VAL A 89 -5.53 13.37 -12.39
N LYS A 90 -6.52 14.00 -13.03
CA LYS A 90 -6.59 14.13 -14.49
C LYS A 90 -5.35 14.84 -15.05
N LYS A 91 -4.90 15.94 -14.43
CA LYS A 91 -3.67 16.65 -14.84
C LYS A 91 -2.44 15.75 -14.72
N LEU A 92 -2.30 14.99 -13.62
CA LEU A 92 -1.22 14.03 -13.43
C LEU A 92 -1.21 12.98 -14.54
N VAL A 93 -2.34 12.34 -14.78
CA VAL A 93 -2.47 11.27 -15.78
C VAL A 93 -2.21 11.81 -17.19
N THR A 94 -2.70 13.01 -17.53
CA THR A 94 -2.39 13.69 -18.81
C THR A 94 -0.87 13.93 -18.95
N ARG A 95 -0.17 14.29 -17.89
CA ARG A 95 1.28 14.43 -17.90
C ARG A 95 1.98 13.09 -18.19
N ILE A 96 1.57 12.01 -17.52
CA ILE A 96 2.11 10.66 -17.75
C ILE A 96 1.84 10.23 -19.20
N GLN A 97 0.63 10.45 -19.70
CA GLN A 97 0.23 10.18 -21.10
C GLN A 97 1.18 10.86 -22.10
N ARG A 98 1.42 12.16 -21.93
CA ARG A 98 2.29 12.93 -22.82
C ARG A 98 3.74 12.47 -22.78
N GLN A 99 4.25 12.01 -21.64
CA GLN A 99 5.66 11.65 -21.45
C GLN A 99 5.95 10.19 -21.79
N HIS A 100 5.00 9.28 -21.59
CA HIS A 100 5.27 7.84 -21.65
C HIS A 100 4.24 7.05 -22.45
N HIS A 101 3.07 7.62 -22.75
CA HIS A 101 1.96 6.98 -23.48
C HIS A 101 1.41 5.69 -22.83
N ARG A 102 1.85 5.35 -21.63
CA ARG A 102 1.44 4.15 -20.87
C ARG A 102 1.69 4.30 -19.39
N LEU A 103 1.10 3.41 -18.63
CA LEU A 103 1.43 3.12 -17.24
C LEU A 103 1.57 1.60 -17.10
N ASP A 104 2.59 1.13 -16.36
CA ASP A 104 2.81 -0.31 -16.13
C ASP A 104 2.35 -0.71 -14.72
N ILE A 105 2.52 0.17 -13.72
CA ILE A 105 2.23 -0.11 -12.32
C ILE A 105 1.49 1.08 -11.70
N LEU A 106 0.32 0.83 -11.13
CA LEU A 106 -0.39 1.76 -10.26
C LEU A 106 -0.40 1.21 -8.84
N VAL A 107 0.03 2.01 -7.88
CA VAL A 107 -0.08 1.72 -6.46
C VAL A 107 -0.97 2.77 -5.81
N ASN A 108 -2.09 2.35 -5.24
CA ASN A 108 -2.99 3.18 -4.45
C ASN A 108 -2.70 2.95 -2.96
N ASP A 109 -2.05 3.92 -2.31
CA ASP A 109 -1.66 3.93 -0.89
C ASP A 109 -2.03 5.26 -0.20
N VAL A 110 -3.04 5.96 -0.72
CA VAL A 110 -3.53 7.17 -0.06
C VAL A 110 -4.31 6.79 1.19
N TRP A 111 -3.80 7.22 2.37
CA TRP A 111 -4.46 6.97 3.64
C TRP A 111 -4.90 8.29 4.32
N GLY A 112 -4.05 8.92 5.11
CA GLY A 112 -4.33 10.17 5.82
C GLY A 112 -5.35 10.06 6.95
N GLY A 113 -5.73 8.86 7.38
CA GLY A 113 -6.76 8.62 8.38
C GLY A 113 -6.26 8.47 9.82
N ASP A 114 -4.96 8.50 10.07
CA ASP A 114 -4.41 8.24 11.41
C ASP A 114 -4.92 9.21 12.47
N SER A 115 -4.99 10.51 12.16
CA SER A 115 -5.50 11.54 13.06
C SER A 115 -7.02 11.59 13.14
N LEU A 116 -7.70 10.91 12.23
CA LEU A 116 -9.17 10.87 12.13
C LEU A 116 -9.74 9.63 12.82
N THR A 117 -8.90 8.63 13.11
CA THR A 117 -9.35 7.36 13.69
C THR A 117 -9.47 7.48 15.21
N GLU A 118 -10.70 7.40 15.70
CA GLU A 118 -10.99 7.40 17.14
C GLU A 118 -11.17 5.96 17.61
N TRP A 119 -10.09 5.38 18.13
CA TRP A 119 -10.10 4.02 18.68
C TRP A 119 -10.93 3.93 19.96
N SER A 120 -11.49 2.77 20.26
CA SER A 120 -12.25 2.49 21.49
C SER A 120 -13.56 3.26 21.66
N LYS A 121 -14.02 3.97 20.63
CA LYS A 121 -15.34 4.59 20.63
C LYS A 121 -16.30 3.80 19.74
N PRO A 122 -17.55 3.55 20.18
CA PRO A 122 -18.58 2.99 19.31
C PRO A 122 -18.94 4.00 18.21
N PHE A 123 -19.34 3.52 17.03
CA PHE A 123 -19.49 4.35 15.83
C PHE A 123 -20.48 5.52 16.01
N TRP A 124 -21.49 5.41 16.88
CA TRP A 124 -22.45 6.48 17.16
C TRP A 124 -21.90 7.58 18.10
N LYS A 125 -20.69 7.44 18.61
CA LYS A 125 -19.95 8.45 19.40
C LYS A 125 -18.68 8.97 18.72
N VAL A 126 -18.35 8.41 17.57
CA VAL A 126 -17.24 8.90 16.72
C VAL A 126 -17.70 10.18 16.03
N ASP A 127 -16.80 11.13 15.83
CA ASP A 127 -17.08 12.28 15.00
C ASP A 127 -17.35 11.83 13.56
N LEU A 128 -18.60 12.03 13.11
CA LEU A 128 -19.06 11.63 11.79
C LEU A 128 -18.22 12.28 10.67
N SER A 129 -17.81 13.54 10.86
CA SER A 129 -17.01 14.26 9.85
C SER A 129 -15.65 13.61 9.65
N ASN A 130 -15.00 13.13 10.72
CA ASN A 130 -13.75 12.37 10.66
C ASN A 130 -13.95 11.05 9.91
N GLY A 131 -15.02 10.33 10.21
CA GLY A 131 -15.33 9.06 9.54
C GLY A 131 -15.56 9.23 8.03
N LEU A 132 -16.39 10.21 7.65
CA LEU A 132 -16.64 10.52 6.23
C LEU A 132 -15.39 11.01 5.52
N GLN A 133 -14.54 11.79 6.21
CA GLN A 133 -13.26 12.24 5.66
C GLN A 133 -12.30 11.08 5.42
N MET A 134 -12.26 10.05 6.29
CA MET A 134 -11.48 8.83 6.04
C MET A 134 -11.91 8.12 4.75
N LEU A 135 -13.21 7.94 4.54
CA LEU A 135 -13.75 7.34 3.31
C LEU A 135 -13.36 8.15 2.07
N LYS A 136 -13.49 9.48 2.14
CA LYS A 136 -13.08 10.38 1.06
C LYS A 136 -11.60 10.26 0.76
N GLN A 137 -10.75 10.25 1.78
CA GLN A 137 -9.29 10.20 1.59
C GLN A 137 -8.79 8.86 1.08
N ALA A 138 -9.32 7.76 1.57
CA ALA A 138 -8.74 6.44 1.35
C ALA A 138 -9.58 5.48 0.49
N VAL A 139 -10.82 5.85 0.12
CA VAL A 139 -11.64 5.07 -0.82
C VAL A 139 -11.89 5.88 -2.10
N HIS A 140 -12.44 7.09 -1.98
CA HIS A 140 -12.72 7.90 -3.17
C HIS A 140 -11.45 8.24 -3.95
N SER A 141 -10.33 8.52 -3.26
CA SER A 141 -9.04 8.78 -3.91
C SER A 141 -8.54 7.59 -4.73
N HIS A 142 -8.72 6.37 -4.24
CA HIS A 142 -8.34 5.15 -4.96
C HIS A 142 -9.21 4.97 -6.22
N ILE A 143 -10.54 5.16 -6.09
CA ILE A 143 -11.47 5.10 -7.23
C ILE A 143 -11.10 6.16 -8.29
N ILE A 144 -10.92 7.42 -7.86
CA ILE A 144 -10.58 8.53 -8.77
C ILE A 144 -9.26 8.25 -9.49
N THR A 145 -8.24 7.80 -8.76
CA THR A 145 -6.93 7.52 -9.33
C THR A 145 -6.98 6.36 -10.31
N ALA A 146 -7.61 5.25 -9.94
CA ALA A 146 -7.78 4.09 -10.82
C ALA A 146 -8.59 4.43 -12.08
N HIS A 147 -9.69 5.18 -11.95
CA HIS A 147 -10.52 5.61 -13.07
C HIS A 147 -9.72 6.38 -14.15
N TYR A 148 -8.95 7.38 -13.74
CA TYR A 148 -8.15 8.15 -14.70
C TYR A 148 -6.92 7.40 -15.21
N ALA A 149 -6.31 6.51 -14.39
CA ALA A 149 -5.13 5.76 -14.78
C ALA A 149 -5.43 4.53 -15.67
N ALA A 150 -6.63 3.96 -15.59
CA ALA A 150 -7.01 2.76 -16.34
C ALA A 150 -6.74 2.84 -17.84
N PRO A 151 -7.05 3.93 -18.57
CA PRO A 151 -6.73 4.03 -20.00
C PRO A 151 -5.22 3.89 -20.29
N LEU A 152 -4.34 4.35 -19.41
CA LEU A 152 -2.89 4.20 -19.59
C LEU A 152 -2.40 2.77 -19.32
N LEU A 153 -3.02 2.06 -18.39
CA LEU A 153 -2.75 0.64 -18.14
C LEU A 153 -3.21 -0.23 -19.33
N LEU A 154 -4.29 0.18 -19.99
CA LEU A 154 -4.86 -0.49 -21.15
C LEU A 154 -4.17 -0.12 -22.48
N ALA A 155 -3.37 0.96 -22.52
CA ALA A 155 -2.77 1.49 -23.74
C ALA A 155 -1.73 0.55 -24.38
N LYS A 156 -1.16 -0.37 -23.61
CA LYS A 156 -0.19 -1.36 -24.09
C LYS A 156 -0.87 -2.72 -24.19
N PRO A 157 -0.87 -3.37 -25.36
CA PRO A 157 -1.34 -4.75 -25.43
C PRO A 157 -0.49 -5.61 -24.49
N ALA A 158 -1.16 -6.43 -23.68
CA ALA A 158 -0.51 -7.37 -22.81
C ALA A 158 0.39 -8.30 -23.64
N ARG A 159 1.70 -8.23 -23.42
CA ARG A 159 2.59 -9.25 -23.94
C ARG A 159 2.42 -10.50 -23.06
N ALA A 160 2.60 -11.68 -23.62
CA ALA A 160 2.32 -12.97 -22.98
C ALA A 160 2.90 -13.17 -21.56
N ARG A 161 3.78 -12.29 -21.07
CA ARG A 161 4.43 -12.35 -19.74
C ARG A 161 4.58 -11.01 -19.05
N GLU A 162 3.97 -9.94 -19.54
CA GLU A 162 4.09 -8.60 -18.96
C GLU A 162 2.69 -7.98 -18.81
N HIS A 163 2.19 -7.97 -17.60
CA HIS A 163 0.87 -7.45 -17.29
C HIS A 163 0.98 -6.14 -16.53
N PRO A 164 0.27 -5.08 -16.97
CA PRO A 164 0.07 -3.91 -16.11
C PRO A 164 -0.66 -4.32 -14.84
N ILE A 165 -0.34 -3.67 -13.72
CA ILE A 165 -0.87 -4.06 -12.42
C ILE A 165 -1.36 -2.86 -11.61
N ILE A 166 -2.51 -3.01 -10.96
CA ILE A 166 -3.05 -2.14 -9.93
C ILE A 166 -2.86 -2.84 -8.58
N LEU A 167 -2.22 -2.15 -7.64
CA LEU A 167 -2.05 -2.63 -6.27
C LEU A 167 -2.81 -1.69 -5.33
N GLU A 168 -3.77 -2.25 -4.61
CA GLU A 168 -4.56 -1.58 -3.59
C GLU A 168 -3.96 -1.91 -2.22
N ILE A 169 -3.39 -0.91 -1.53
CA ILE A 169 -2.75 -1.13 -0.23
C ILE A 169 -3.78 -1.01 0.88
N THR A 170 -3.89 -2.07 1.68
CA THR A 170 -4.90 -2.20 2.73
C THR A 170 -4.29 -2.62 4.08
N ASP A 171 -5.13 -2.97 5.04
CA ASP A 171 -4.77 -3.56 6.32
C ASP A 171 -5.56 -4.85 6.53
N GLY A 172 -4.82 -5.97 6.63
CA GLY A 172 -5.37 -7.31 6.81
C GLY A 172 -5.83 -7.99 5.51
N ASP A 173 -5.64 -9.30 5.48
CA ASP A 173 -5.92 -10.18 4.35
C ASP A 173 -7.17 -11.06 4.54
N ALA A 174 -8.02 -10.70 5.50
CA ALA A 174 -9.23 -11.44 5.85
C ALA A 174 -10.39 -10.51 6.26
N PHE A 175 -11.59 -11.09 6.33
CA PHE A 175 -12.84 -10.40 6.68
C PHE A 175 -13.06 -10.42 8.20
N TYR A 176 -12.26 -9.68 8.95
CA TYR A 176 -12.44 -9.48 10.38
C TYR A 176 -12.68 -8.00 10.69
N TYR A 177 -13.39 -7.73 11.76
CA TYR A 177 -13.62 -6.36 12.21
C TYR A 177 -12.36 -5.74 12.81
N ARG A 178 -11.98 -4.54 12.33
CA ARG A 178 -10.71 -3.86 12.67
C ARG A 178 -10.84 -2.83 13.79
N GLY A 179 -11.87 -2.95 14.65
CA GLY A 179 -11.99 -2.18 15.89
C GLY A 179 -12.59 -0.76 15.75
N ASN A 180 -12.78 -0.25 14.54
CA ASN A 180 -13.46 1.01 14.27
C ASN A 180 -14.25 0.89 12.96
N LEU A 181 -15.51 1.33 12.95
CA LEU A 181 -16.42 1.19 11.81
C LEU A 181 -15.83 1.80 10.54
N PHE A 182 -15.42 3.07 10.60
CA PHE A 182 -14.95 3.79 9.40
C PHE A 182 -13.60 3.28 8.90
N TYR A 183 -12.70 2.95 9.83
CA TYR A 183 -11.43 2.32 9.50
C TYR A 183 -11.64 0.98 8.80
N ASP A 184 -12.51 0.13 9.36
CA ASP A 184 -12.84 -1.18 8.79
C ASP A 184 -13.48 -1.05 7.41
N LEU A 185 -14.47 -0.15 7.25
CA LEU A 185 -15.10 0.12 5.97
C LEU A 185 -14.09 0.56 4.91
N VAL A 186 -13.14 1.42 5.26
CA VAL A 186 -12.07 1.82 4.33
C VAL A 186 -11.25 0.61 3.91
N LYS A 187 -10.74 -0.17 4.86
CA LYS A 187 -9.81 -1.26 4.57
C LYS A 187 -10.45 -2.41 3.81
N ILE A 188 -11.71 -2.72 4.13
CA ILE A 188 -12.47 -3.75 3.39
C ILE A 188 -12.91 -3.25 2.00
N SER A 189 -13.25 -1.96 1.86
CA SER A 189 -13.58 -1.37 0.57
C SER A 189 -12.42 -1.44 -0.40
N VAL A 190 -11.20 -1.20 0.06
CA VAL A 190 -9.98 -1.31 -0.75
C VAL A 190 -9.76 -2.73 -1.27
N ILE A 191 -10.00 -3.75 -0.44
CA ILE A 191 -9.97 -5.16 -0.88
C ILE A 191 -11.05 -5.39 -1.95
N ARG A 192 -12.27 -4.88 -1.73
CA ARG A 192 -13.38 -5.03 -2.68
C ARG A 192 -13.11 -4.31 -3.99
N LEU A 193 -12.48 -3.13 -3.98
CA LEU A 193 -12.07 -2.41 -5.18
C LEU A 193 -11.11 -3.25 -6.03
N ALA A 194 -10.09 -3.87 -5.43
CA ALA A 194 -9.18 -4.74 -6.14
C ALA A 194 -9.91 -5.89 -6.85
N PHE A 195 -10.86 -6.53 -6.15
CA PHE A 195 -11.68 -7.60 -6.73
C PHE A 195 -12.56 -7.07 -7.89
N ALA A 196 -13.32 -5.98 -7.66
CA ALA A 196 -14.23 -5.44 -8.67
C ALA A 196 -13.48 -5.01 -9.95
N MET A 197 -12.39 -4.25 -9.80
CA MET A 197 -11.55 -3.84 -10.94
C MET A 197 -10.97 -5.04 -11.67
N SER A 198 -10.63 -6.13 -10.96
CA SER A 198 -10.14 -7.35 -11.62
C SER A 198 -11.17 -7.98 -12.54
N ARG A 199 -12.46 -7.91 -12.19
CA ARG A 199 -13.54 -8.47 -13.03
C ARG A 199 -13.66 -7.74 -14.36
N GLU A 200 -13.47 -6.43 -14.36
CA GLU A 200 -13.56 -5.60 -15.56
C GLU A 200 -12.26 -5.61 -16.39
N LEU A 201 -11.10 -5.80 -15.75
CA LEU A 201 -9.79 -5.61 -16.37
C LEU A 201 -9.12 -6.92 -16.83
N ARG A 202 -9.48 -8.08 -16.24
CA ARG A 202 -8.76 -9.34 -16.48
C ARG A 202 -8.74 -9.77 -17.94
N LYS A 203 -9.86 -9.60 -18.68
CA LYS A 203 -9.93 -9.93 -20.12
C LYS A 203 -9.06 -9.01 -20.98
N ARG A 204 -8.68 -7.85 -20.44
CA ARG A 204 -7.76 -6.88 -21.06
C ARG A 204 -6.31 -7.10 -20.65
N GLY A 205 -6.03 -8.14 -19.86
CA GLY A 205 -4.67 -8.49 -19.42
C GLY A 205 -4.09 -7.56 -18.35
N VAL A 206 -4.92 -6.79 -17.65
CA VAL A 206 -4.51 -5.95 -16.51
C VAL A 206 -4.86 -6.65 -15.20
N VAL A 207 -3.88 -6.70 -14.31
CA VAL A 207 -4.01 -7.30 -12.97
C VAL A 207 -4.51 -6.27 -11.98
N SER A 208 -5.38 -6.66 -11.06
CA SER A 208 -5.75 -5.85 -9.89
C SER A 208 -5.75 -6.73 -8.64
N VAL A 209 -4.95 -6.36 -7.64
CA VAL A 209 -4.80 -7.11 -6.38
C VAL A 209 -4.77 -6.16 -5.19
N ALA A 210 -5.22 -6.64 -4.03
CA ALA A 210 -4.99 -5.97 -2.76
C ALA A 210 -3.76 -6.55 -2.06
N LEU A 211 -3.02 -5.71 -1.34
CA LEU A 211 -1.81 -6.09 -0.60
C LEU A 211 -1.81 -5.47 0.78
N THR A 212 -1.59 -6.29 1.81
CA THR A 212 -1.45 -5.83 3.19
C THR A 212 -0.04 -6.04 3.71
N PRO A 213 0.57 -5.03 4.37
CA PRO A 213 1.72 -5.24 5.23
C PRO A 213 1.31 -5.95 6.53
N GLY A 214 2.30 -6.42 7.29
CA GLY A 214 2.17 -6.73 8.70
C GLY A 214 2.23 -5.44 9.54
N PHE A 215 2.72 -5.56 10.78
CA PHE A 215 2.97 -4.37 11.60
C PHE A 215 4.07 -3.53 10.96
N LEU A 216 3.68 -2.42 10.35
CA LEU A 216 4.58 -1.59 9.56
C LEU A 216 5.39 -0.64 10.44
N ARG A 217 6.69 -0.78 10.42
CA ARG A 217 7.68 0.07 11.08
C ARG A 217 7.91 1.35 10.25
N SER A 218 6.85 2.17 10.11
CA SER A 218 6.91 3.43 9.39
C SER A 218 7.71 4.50 10.14
N GLU A 219 8.06 5.60 9.47
CA GLU A 219 8.73 6.75 10.07
C GLU A 219 8.00 7.23 11.32
N ARG A 220 6.66 7.33 11.26
CA ARG A 220 5.83 7.72 12.41
C ARG A 220 5.94 6.74 13.59
N VAL A 221 6.01 5.43 13.32
CA VAL A 221 6.16 4.41 14.37
C VAL A 221 7.55 4.50 14.99
N LEU A 222 8.58 4.69 14.17
CA LEU A 222 9.95 4.88 14.64
C LEU A 222 10.08 6.14 15.50
N ASP A 223 9.50 7.26 15.07
CA ASP A 223 9.49 8.52 15.82
C ASP A 223 8.74 8.38 17.15
N HIS A 224 7.60 7.69 17.15
CA HIS A 224 6.83 7.43 18.37
C HIS A 224 7.66 6.70 19.44
N PHE A 225 8.44 5.70 19.04
CA PHE A 225 9.33 4.96 19.94
C PHE A 225 10.72 5.58 20.07
N LYS A 226 10.98 6.76 19.46
CA LYS A 226 12.25 7.48 19.49
C LYS A 226 13.44 6.60 19.06
N VAL A 227 13.25 5.84 18.00
CA VAL A 227 14.25 4.94 17.41
C VAL A 227 14.43 5.21 15.93
N THR A 228 15.46 4.63 15.34
CA THR A 228 15.73 4.63 13.91
C THR A 228 15.68 3.20 13.37
N GLU A 229 15.68 3.05 12.05
CA GLU A 229 15.78 1.72 11.41
C GLU A 229 17.06 0.96 11.85
N ALA A 230 18.13 1.67 12.22
CA ALA A 230 19.35 1.05 12.73
C ALA A 230 19.24 0.60 14.21
N THR A 231 18.37 1.22 14.99
CA THR A 231 18.36 1.04 16.48
C THR A 231 17.10 0.38 17.03
N TRP A 232 16.04 0.19 16.22
CA TRP A 232 14.73 -0.30 16.68
C TRP A 232 14.76 -1.63 17.44
N LYS A 233 15.67 -2.54 17.06
CA LYS A 233 15.82 -3.85 17.74
C LYS A 233 16.25 -3.72 19.21
N ALA A 234 16.93 -2.63 19.57
CA ALA A 234 17.38 -2.41 20.94
C ALA A 234 16.21 -2.13 21.90
N VAL A 235 15.15 -1.46 21.42
CA VAL A 235 13.97 -1.16 22.24
C VAL A 235 13.17 -2.42 22.55
N GLY A 236 12.96 -3.28 21.56
CA GLY A 236 12.23 -4.53 21.75
C GLY A 236 12.96 -5.57 22.64
N LYS A 237 14.28 -5.39 22.86
CA LYS A 237 15.08 -6.23 23.78
C LYS A 237 15.08 -5.72 25.22
N ARG A 238 14.58 -4.51 25.48
CA ARG A 238 14.44 -4.01 26.84
C ARG A 238 13.37 -4.85 27.52
N LYS A 239 13.78 -5.88 28.27
CA LYS A 239 12.87 -6.66 29.12
C LYS A 239 12.15 -5.69 30.04
N ASN A 240 10.82 -5.77 30.08
CA ASN A 240 9.96 -5.09 31.05
C ASN A 240 10.51 -5.25 32.45
N LYS A 241 11.35 -4.35 32.93
CA LYS A 241 11.89 -4.38 34.29
C LYS A 241 10.93 -3.78 35.32
N LYS A 242 9.80 -3.21 34.93
CA LYS A 242 8.75 -2.78 35.87
C LYS A 242 7.38 -2.73 35.16
N LYS A 243 6.50 -3.62 35.49
CA LYS A 243 5.07 -3.60 35.13
C LYS A 243 4.27 -2.41 35.73
N ASN A 244 4.92 -1.51 36.48
CA ASN A 244 4.26 -0.46 37.26
C ASN A 244 4.65 0.98 36.90
N SER A 245 5.41 1.22 35.85
CA SER A 245 5.59 2.57 35.33
C SER A 245 4.71 2.70 34.07
N GLY A 246 3.71 3.59 34.11
CA GLY A 246 2.93 3.98 32.94
C GLY A 246 3.77 4.69 31.89
N ASP A 247 4.95 4.19 31.60
CA ASP A 247 5.89 4.71 30.64
C ASP A 247 5.43 4.30 29.25
N GLN A 248 4.85 5.25 28.52
CA GLN A 248 4.36 5.09 27.13
C GLN A 248 5.48 4.73 26.12
N ASN A 249 6.72 4.54 26.60
CA ASN A 249 7.89 4.26 25.75
C ASN A 249 8.24 2.76 25.64
N ASP A 250 7.48 1.86 26.25
CA ASP A 250 7.69 0.42 26.08
C ASP A 250 7.07 -0.03 24.75
N ALA A 251 7.93 -0.27 23.75
CA ALA A 251 7.50 -0.82 22.48
C ALA A 251 6.78 -2.16 22.70
N PRO A 252 5.59 -2.35 22.13
CA PRO A 252 4.85 -3.61 22.27
C PRO A 252 5.65 -4.77 21.67
N SER A 253 5.40 -5.99 22.16
CA SER A 253 6.02 -7.20 21.62
C SER A 253 5.84 -7.34 20.10
N ASP A 254 4.78 -6.76 19.56
CA ASP A 254 4.43 -6.70 18.15
C ASP A 254 5.48 -5.95 17.32
N PHE A 255 6.17 -4.99 17.92
CA PHE A 255 7.24 -4.23 17.27
C PHE A 255 8.40 -5.12 16.82
N MET A 256 8.67 -6.22 17.55
CA MET A 256 9.76 -7.16 17.22
C MET A 256 9.50 -8.01 15.97
N VAL A 257 8.25 -8.09 15.53
CA VAL A 257 7.84 -8.77 14.30
C VAL A 257 7.38 -7.79 13.22
N SER A 258 7.70 -6.51 13.43
CA SER A 258 7.40 -5.45 12.47
C SER A 258 8.25 -5.58 11.21
N GLU A 259 7.72 -5.09 10.11
CA GLU A 259 8.40 -5.02 8.82
C GLU A 259 8.74 -3.57 8.44
N SER A 260 9.82 -3.37 7.70
CA SER A 260 10.15 -2.06 7.15
C SER A 260 9.23 -1.71 5.98
N PRO A 261 9.05 -0.42 5.64
CA PRO A 261 8.35 -0.01 4.42
C PRO A 261 8.94 -0.57 3.12
N ARG A 262 10.20 -1.03 3.15
CA ARG A 262 10.86 -1.66 2.00
C ARG A 262 10.39 -3.10 1.78
N PHE A 263 9.91 -3.78 2.81
CA PHE A 263 9.44 -5.15 2.71
C PHE A 263 8.18 -5.25 1.84
N ILE A 264 7.16 -4.40 2.08
CA ILE A 264 6.00 -4.32 1.19
C ILE A 264 6.41 -3.85 -0.21
N GLY A 265 7.41 -2.96 -0.32
CA GLY A 265 7.96 -2.56 -1.61
C GLY A 265 8.53 -3.74 -2.41
N ARG A 266 9.25 -4.67 -1.76
CA ARG A 266 9.76 -5.89 -2.38
C ARG A 266 8.65 -6.83 -2.82
N ALA A 267 7.54 -6.91 -2.05
CA ALA A 267 6.35 -7.66 -2.45
C ALA A 267 5.73 -7.08 -3.74
N VAL A 268 5.65 -5.74 -3.84
CA VAL A 268 5.17 -5.06 -5.05
C VAL A 268 6.06 -5.35 -6.26
N VAL A 269 7.37 -5.29 -6.09
CA VAL A 269 8.33 -5.64 -7.18
C VAL A 269 8.16 -7.10 -7.60
N ALA A 270 8.04 -8.02 -6.65
CA ALA A 270 7.85 -9.44 -6.93
C ALA A 270 6.58 -9.69 -7.77
N LEU A 271 5.45 -9.11 -7.35
CA LEU A 271 4.19 -9.20 -8.11
C LEU A 271 4.30 -8.56 -9.50
N ALA A 272 4.93 -7.40 -9.62
CA ALA A 272 5.08 -6.70 -10.90
C ALA A 272 6.04 -7.39 -11.88
N THR A 273 6.86 -8.33 -11.40
CA THR A 273 7.80 -9.11 -12.22
C THR A 273 7.39 -10.57 -12.41
N ASP A 274 6.33 -11.02 -11.74
CA ASP A 274 5.83 -12.39 -11.84
C ASP A 274 5.16 -12.64 -13.22
N PRO A 275 5.69 -13.54 -14.06
CA PRO A 275 5.08 -13.86 -15.34
C PRO A 275 3.72 -14.55 -15.23
N LYS A 276 3.37 -15.05 -14.03
CA LYS A 276 2.09 -15.69 -13.71
C LYS A 276 1.15 -14.80 -12.89
N VAL A 277 1.43 -13.52 -12.78
CA VAL A 277 0.66 -12.60 -11.92
C VAL A 277 -0.83 -12.55 -12.27
N MET A 278 -1.22 -12.88 -13.50
CA MET A 278 -2.65 -12.97 -13.89
C MET A 278 -3.43 -14.01 -13.10
N GLU A 279 -2.80 -15.05 -12.62
CA GLU A 279 -3.42 -16.09 -11.76
C GLU A 279 -3.79 -15.53 -10.37
N LYS A 280 -3.21 -14.40 -10.00
CA LYS A 280 -3.39 -13.71 -8.72
C LYS A 280 -4.44 -12.60 -8.75
N THR A 281 -4.91 -12.20 -9.94
CA THR A 281 -5.84 -11.07 -10.07
C THR A 281 -7.14 -11.27 -9.29
N GLY A 282 -7.63 -10.22 -8.65
CA GLY A 282 -8.85 -10.23 -7.83
C GLY A 282 -8.67 -10.75 -6.41
N ARG A 283 -7.44 -11.04 -5.97
CA ARG A 283 -7.16 -11.60 -4.65
C ARG A 283 -6.50 -10.57 -3.73
N VAL A 284 -6.52 -10.87 -2.44
CA VAL A 284 -5.77 -10.14 -1.41
C VAL A 284 -4.57 -10.98 -0.98
N PHE A 285 -3.42 -10.35 -0.83
CA PHE A 285 -2.17 -10.96 -0.41
C PHE A 285 -1.57 -10.24 0.78
N SER A 286 -0.79 -10.96 1.54
CA SER A 286 0.04 -10.41 2.61
C SER A 286 1.52 -10.46 2.26
N THR A 287 2.27 -9.45 2.70
CA THR A 287 3.73 -9.36 2.49
C THR A 287 4.45 -10.61 2.99
N TRP A 288 4.06 -11.12 4.17
CA TRP A 288 4.70 -12.28 4.79
C TRP A 288 4.49 -13.59 4.04
N ASN A 289 3.35 -13.78 3.37
CA ASN A 289 3.13 -14.96 2.52
C ASN A 289 3.86 -14.83 1.19
N LEU A 290 3.82 -13.63 0.57
CA LEU A 290 4.57 -13.36 -0.66
C LEU A 290 6.09 -13.46 -0.45
N ALA A 291 6.59 -13.05 0.73
CA ALA A 291 8.01 -13.18 1.04
C ALA A 291 8.49 -14.64 1.01
N ARG A 292 7.65 -15.57 1.45
CA ARG A 292 7.94 -17.01 1.36
C ARG A 292 7.81 -17.52 -0.07
N GLU A 293 6.77 -17.10 -0.79
CA GLU A 293 6.52 -17.54 -2.17
C GLU A 293 7.64 -17.08 -3.11
N TYR A 294 8.06 -15.81 -2.99
CA TYR A 294 9.06 -15.20 -3.87
C TYR A 294 10.47 -15.14 -3.27
N ASN A 295 10.66 -15.68 -2.07
CA ASN A 295 11.93 -15.77 -1.35
C ASN A 295 12.67 -14.42 -1.22
N PHE A 296 11.97 -13.35 -0.83
CA PHE A 296 12.60 -12.09 -0.49
C PHE A 296 12.62 -11.85 1.02
N THR A 297 13.54 -10.99 1.47
CA THR A 297 13.74 -10.65 2.89
C THR A 297 13.51 -9.17 3.12
N ASP A 298 13.39 -8.74 4.38
CA ASP A 298 13.44 -7.33 4.78
C ASP A 298 14.89 -6.79 4.72
N LEU A 299 15.10 -5.52 5.05
CA LEU A 299 16.40 -4.85 5.01
C LEU A 299 17.45 -5.51 5.90
N ASP A 300 17.03 -6.11 7.00
CA ASP A 300 17.86 -6.80 7.97
C ASP A 300 18.09 -8.29 7.67
N GLY A 301 17.68 -8.76 6.50
CA GLY A 301 17.80 -10.14 6.04
C GLY A 301 16.74 -11.09 6.62
N THR A 302 15.81 -10.62 7.47
CA THR A 302 14.75 -11.46 8.03
C THR A 302 13.54 -11.55 7.10
N GLN A 303 12.66 -12.52 7.39
CA GLN A 303 11.33 -12.65 6.79
C GLN A 303 10.28 -12.53 7.91
N PRO A 304 9.90 -11.30 8.34
CA PRO A 304 8.88 -11.13 9.36
C PRO A 304 7.57 -11.78 8.91
N HIS A 305 6.87 -12.43 9.83
CA HIS A 305 5.63 -13.13 9.50
C HIS A 305 4.52 -12.77 10.48
N TRP A 306 3.87 -11.64 10.21
CA TRP A 306 2.79 -11.12 11.05
C TRP A 306 1.66 -12.13 11.28
N GLY A 307 1.18 -12.80 10.25
CA GLY A 307 0.07 -13.75 10.36
C GLY A 307 0.34 -14.90 11.36
N ASN A 308 1.56 -15.45 11.39
CA ASN A 308 1.92 -16.46 12.38
C ASN A 308 2.01 -15.89 13.79
N TYR A 309 2.59 -14.70 13.94
CA TYR A 309 2.68 -14.01 15.22
C TYR A 309 1.29 -13.70 15.75
N ALA A 310 0.43 -13.07 14.97
CA ALA A 310 -0.92 -12.70 15.35
C ALA A 310 -1.74 -13.93 15.76
N ARG A 311 -1.66 -15.04 15.02
CA ARG A 311 -2.31 -16.30 15.36
C ARG A 311 -1.84 -16.87 16.69
N LYS A 312 -0.53 -16.81 16.96
CA LYS A 312 0.05 -17.28 18.22
C LYS A 312 -0.32 -16.35 19.40
N ARG A 313 -0.34 -15.05 19.17
CA ARG A 313 -0.53 -14.03 20.21
C ARG A 313 -1.99 -13.82 20.57
N TYR A 314 -2.87 -13.80 19.56
CA TYR A 314 -4.29 -13.46 19.71
C TYR A 314 -5.23 -14.64 19.47
N GLY A 315 -4.69 -15.80 19.07
CA GLY A 315 -5.45 -17.01 18.76
C GLY A 315 -5.93 -17.05 17.31
N LYS A 316 -6.56 -18.18 16.94
CA LYS A 316 -7.25 -18.29 15.66
C LYS A 316 -8.50 -17.43 15.70
N TYR A 317 -8.76 -16.69 14.62
CA TYR A 317 -10.09 -16.12 14.44
C TYR A 317 -11.13 -17.23 14.56
N LYS A 318 -12.01 -17.13 15.54
CA LYS A 318 -13.20 -17.99 15.56
C LYS A 318 -14.08 -17.49 14.43
N ILE A 319 -14.34 -18.36 13.46
CA ILE A 319 -15.47 -18.18 12.57
C ILE A 319 -16.67 -18.29 13.50
N CYS A 320 -17.30 -17.16 13.83
CA CYS A 320 -18.54 -17.15 14.57
C CYS A 320 -19.69 -17.30 13.58
N ASP A 321 -20.84 -17.80 14.05
CA ASP A 321 -22.04 -17.95 13.25
C ASP A 321 -22.57 -16.62 12.72
N ASP A 322 -22.07 -15.50 13.25
CA ASP A 322 -22.33 -14.13 12.81
C ASP A 322 -21.52 -13.69 11.58
N THR A 323 -20.71 -14.57 10.98
CA THR A 323 -19.94 -14.25 9.77
C THR A 323 -20.88 -14.19 8.58
N PHE A 324 -21.41 -13.02 8.29
CA PHE A 324 -22.41 -12.80 7.25
C PHE A 324 -21.91 -13.09 5.83
N TYR A 325 -20.59 -12.97 5.58
CA TYR A 325 -19.94 -13.29 4.29
C TYR A 325 -18.64 -14.04 4.53
N SER A 326 -18.61 -15.33 4.21
CA SER A 326 -17.38 -16.11 4.26
C SER A 326 -16.56 -16.02 2.96
N TYR A 327 -17.17 -15.58 1.84
CA TYR A 327 -16.52 -15.60 0.53
C TYR A 327 -16.96 -14.46 -0.38
N TRP A 328 -16.01 -13.94 -1.17
CA TRP A 328 -16.31 -13.16 -2.35
C TRP A 328 -16.73 -14.09 -3.48
N THR A 329 -17.98 -14.07 -3.84
CA THR A 329 -18.50 -14.85 -4.96
C THR A 329 -18.69 -13.94 -6.18
N PRO A 330 -18.67 -14.49 -7.41
CA PRO A 330 -19.13 -13.79 -8.59
C PRO A 330 -20.56 -13.29 -8.36
N GLY A 331 -20.84 -12.08 -8.83
CA GLY A 331 -22.18 -11.54 -8.77
C GLY A 331 -23.13 -12.26 -9.73
N LEU A 332 -24.45 -12.03 -9.56
CA LEU A 332 -25.45 -12.58 -10.47
C LEU A 332 -25.18 -12.17 -11.92
N ILE A 333 -24.69 -10.96 -12.13
CA ILE A 333 -24.37 -10.44 -13.47
C ILE A 333 -23.23 -11.22 -14.14
N ASP A 334 -22.24 -11.67 -13.37
CA ASP A 334 -21.15 -12.53 -13.89
C ASP A 334 -21.67 -13.91 -14.32
N LEU A 335 -22.73 -14.40 -13.69
CA LEU A 335 -23.34 -15.68 -14.01
C LEU A 335 -24.31 -15.59 -15.21
N VAL A 336 -25.03 -14.48 -15.33
CA VAL A 336 -26.03 -14.26 -16.39
C VAL A 336 -25.38 -13.70 -17.67
N PHE A 337 -24.35 -12.86 -17.52
CA PHE A 337 -23.67 -12.18 -18.60
C PHE A 337 -22.14 -12.35 -18.49
N PRO A 338 -21.63 -13.57 -18.71
CA PRO A 338 -20.20 -13.85 -18.50
C PRO A 338 -19.26 -13.08 -19.44
N ASP A 339 -19.77 -12.55 -20.52
CA ASP A 339 -19.01 -11.87 -21.58
C ASP A 339 -19.09 -10.33 -21.51
N TRP A 340 -19.76 -9.77 -20.52
CA TRP A 340 -19.94 -8.31 -20.45
C TRP A 340 -18.65 -7.53 -20.18
N PHE A 341 -17.62 -8.14 -19.59
CA PHE A 341 -16.35 -7.49 -19.25
C PHE A 341 -15.14 -8.16 -19.88
#